data_98040b85d707a81fd70d6d7a335eeaa4
#
_entry.id   98040b85d707a81fd70d6d7a335eeaa4
#
_cell.length_a   1.000
_cell.length_b   1.000
_cell.length_c   1.000
_cell.angle_alpha   90.00
_cell.angle_beta   90.00
_cell.angle_gamma   90.00
#
_symmetry.space_group_name_H-M   'P 1'
#
loop_
_entity.id
_entity.type
_entity.pdbx_description
1 polymer ?
#
loop_
_entity_poly.entity_id
_entity_poly.type
_entity_poly.pdbx_seq_one_letter_code
_entity_poly.pdbx_strand_id
1 'polypeptide(L)'
;MNIYVLLYNFGTEKEGIHSIELKGRTIVLMFEEKDDAERYCGLLEAQDFPLPTVEMISIDEIRDFCTKLDYECKLVEKNFVPKTAEERLLISPPQKI
;
A
#
# COMPACT_ATOMS: atom_id res chain seq x y z
N MET A 1 0.71 17.57 -1.82
CA MET A 1 0.87 16.49 -2.83
C MET A 1 -0.13 15.37 -2.55
N ASN A 2 -0.83 14.92 -3.56
CA ASN A 2 -1.72 13.77 -3.44
C ASN A 2 -1.02 12.53 -3.97
N ILE A 3 -1.28 11.42 -3.31
CA ILE A 3 -0.74 10.12 -3.68
C ILE A 3 -1.89 9.10 -3.68
N TYR A 4 -1.60 7.88 -4.07
CA TYR A 4 -2.58 6.80 -4.11
C TYR A 4 -2.19 5.73 -3.11
N VAL A 5 -3.18 5.19 -2.42
CA VAL A 5 -3.01 4.07 -1.50
C VAL A 5 -4.01 2.98 -1.86
N LEU A 6 -3.78 1.79 -1.32
CA LEU A 6 -4.65 0.65 -1.57
C LEU A 6 -5.42 0.35 -0.28
N LEU A 7 -6.76 0.44 -0.36
CA LEU A 7 -7.63 0.21 0.79
C LEU A 7 -8.48 -1.02 0.61
N TYR A 8 -8.52 -1.86 1.62
CA TYR A 8 -9.41 -3.02 1.69
C TYR A 8 -10.66 -2.64 2.46
N ASN A 9 -11.82 -3.13 2.01
CA ASN A 9 -13.09 -2.88 2.66
C ASN A 9 -13.39 -1.40 2.87
N PHE A 10 -13.09 -0.61 1.82
CA PHE A 10 -13.23 0.86 1.84
C PHE A 10 -14.63 1.28 2.31
N GLY A 11 -14.66 2.23 3.25
CA GLY A 11 -15.91 2.79 3.76
C GLY A 11 -16.62 1.93 4.80
N THR A 12 -16.02 0.84 5.25
CA THR A 12 -16.60 -0.05 6.27
C THR A 12 -15.77 -0.01 7.55
N GLU A 13 -16.31 -0.62 8.62
CA GLU A 13 -15.60 -0.75 9.89
C GLU A 13 -14.36 -1.63 9.78
N LYS A 14 -14.27 -2.44 8.72
CA LYS A 14 -13.15 -3.34 8.48
C LYS A 14 -12.14 -2.75 7.50
N GLU A 15 -12.20 -1.46 7.24
CA GLU A 15 -11.27 -0.81 6.34
C GLU A 15 -9.84 -1.00 6.81
N GLY A 16 -8.98 -1.38 5.87
CA GLY A 16 -7.56 -1.56 6.13
C GLY A 16 -6.74 -1.01 4.99
N ILE A 17 -5.53 -0.54 5.29
CA ILE A 17 -4.60 -0.05 4.28
C ILE A 17 -3.58 -1.14 3.96
N HIS A 18 -3.26 -1.30 2.68
CA HIS A 18 -2.24 -2.25 2.28
C HIS A 18 -0.87 -1.78 2.75
N SER A 19 -0.15 -2.66 3.42
CA SER A 19 1.19 -2.43 3.89
C SER A 19 1.99 -3.71 3.77
N ILE A 20 3.30 -3.59 3.97
CA ILE A 20 4.20 -4.73 3.97
C ILE A 20 4.93 -4.81 5.29
N GLU A 21 5.34 -6.03 5.65
CA GLU A 21 6.20 -6.25 6.80
C GLU A 21 7.60 -6.54 6.31
N LEU A 22 8.57 -5.76 6.75
CA LEU A 22 9.96 -5.94 6.38
C LEU A 22 10.84 -5.71 7.58
N LYS A 23 11.57 -6.77 7.99
CA LYS A 23 12.49 -6.71 9.13
C LYS A 23 11.83 -6.19 10.41
N GLY A 24 10.60 -6.65 10.67
CA GLY A 24 9.86 -6.27 11.87
C GLY A 24 9.21 -4.89 11.81
N ARG A 25 9.22 -4.24 10.66
CA ARG A 25 8.60 -2.92 10.48
C ARG A 25 7.44 -3.01 9.52
N THR A 26 6.38 -2.25 9.82
CA THR A 26 5.21 -2.13 8.93
C THR A 26 5.42 -0.90 8.05
N ILE A 27 5.35 -1.10 6.73
CA ILE A 27 5.58 -0.05 5.75
C ILE A 27 4.34 0.11 4.89
N VAL A 28 3.73 1.30 4.94
CA VAL A 28 2.58 1.64 4.11
C VAL A 28 3.08 2.09 2.75
N LEU A 29 2.56 1.49 1.69
CA LEU A 29 2.93 1.85 0.33
C LEU A 29 2.07 3.00 -0.18
N MET A 30 2.72 4.05 -0.67
CA MET A 30 2.08 5.17 -1.32
C MET A 30 2.53 5.17 -2.77
N PHE A 31 1.61 5.36 -3.71
CA PHE A 31 1.93 5.36 -5.14
C PHE A 31 1.80 6.77 -5.70
N GLU A 32 2.81 7.17 -6.45
CA GLU A 32 2.80 8.46 -7.12
C GLU A 32 1.81 8.49 -8.28
N GLU A 33 1.70 7.37 -9.00
CA GLU A 33 0.84 7.24 -10.17
C GLU A 33 -0.29 6.23 -9.93
N LYS A 34 -1.50 6.59 -10.37
CA LYS A 34 -2.66 5.71 -10.24
C LYS A 34 -2.46 4.40 -11.00
N ASP A 35 -1.88 4.47 -12.18
CA ASP A 35 -1.65 3.29 -13.02
C ASP A 35 -0.76 2.27 -12.32
N ASP A 36 0.26 2.74 -11.60
CA ASP A 36 1.14 1.84 -10.85
C ASP A 36 0.43 1.20 -9.66
N ALA A 37 -0.44 1.96 -9.00
CA ALA A 37 -1.28 1.42 -7.92
C ALA A 37 -2.22 0.33 -8.46
N GLU A 38 -2.84 0.56 -9.61
CA GLU A 38 -3.73 -0.42 -10.24
C GLU A 38 -2.98 -1.67 -10.67
N ARG A 39 -1.76 -1.50 -11.19
CA ARG A 39 -0.91 -2.64 -11.56
C ARG A 39 -0.55 -3.47 -10.33
N TYR A 40 -0.27 -2.83 -9.23
CA TYR A 40 0.03 -3.51 -7.97
C TYR A 40 -1.19 -4.30 -7.48
N CYS A 41 -2.41 -3.74 -7.64
CA CYS A 41 -3.64 -4.47 -7.33
C CYS A 41 -3.73 -5.75 -8.15
N GLY A 42 -3.36 -5.71 -9.43
CA GLY A 42 -3.33 -6.90 -10.28
C GLY A 42 -2.36 -7.96 -9.77
N LEU A 43 -1.21 -7.55 -9.25
CA LEU A 43 -0.25 -8.49 -8.65
C LEU A 43 -0.81 -9.15 -7.39
N LEU A 44 -1.53 -8.39 -6.57
CA LEU A 44 -2.17 -8.93 -5.37
C LEU A 44 -3.26 -9.94 -5.74
N GLU A 45 -4.09 -9.60 -6.71
CA GLU A 45 -5.14 -10.48 -7.20
C GLU A 45 -4.56 -11.79 -7.74
N ALA A 46 -3.45 -11.71 -8.49
CA ALA A 46 -2.79 -12.89 -9.04
C ALA A 46 -2.22 -13.81 -7.96
N GLN A 47 -2.04 -13.32 -6.74
CA GLN A 47 -1.55 -14.11 -5.60
C GLN A 47 -2.67 -14.43 -4.61
N ASP A 48 -3.91 -14.36 -5.07
CA ASP A 48 -5.10 -14.68 -4.26
C ASP A 48 -5.30 -13.80 -3.02
N PHE A 49 -4.73 -12.59 -3.03
CA PHE A 49 -5.06 -11.60 -2.00
C PHE A 49 -6.41 -10.95 -2.32
N PRO A 50 -7.11 -10.45 -1.31
CA PRO A 50 -8.31 -9.66 -1.55
C PRO A 50 -7.98 -8.47 -2.45
N LEU A 51 -8.90 -8.09 -3.33
CA LEU A 51 -8.69 -6.97 -4.24
C LEU A 51 -8.99 -5.64 -3.53
N PRO A 52 -7.98 -4.79 -3.33
CA PRO A 52 -8.21 -3.47 -2.73
C PRO A 52 -8.72 -2.47 -3.76
N THR A 53 -9.21 -1.32 -3.28
CA THR A 53 -9.51 -0.19 -4.13
C THR A 53 -8.36 0.81 -4.10
N VAL A 54 -8.15 1.51 -5.22
CA VAL A 54 -7.15 2.57 -5.32
C VAL A 54 -7.82 3.87 -4.94
N GLU A 55 -7.32 4.54 -3.89
CA GLU A 55 -7.89 5.78 -3.40
C GLU A 55 -6.83 6.87 -3.35
N MET A 56 -7.21 8.07 -3.81
CA MET A 56 -6.33 9.23 -3.75
C MET A 56 -6.46 9.90 -2.38
N ILE A 57 -5.32 10.24 -1.80
CA ILE A 57 -5.29 10.85 -0.48
C ILE A 57 -4.10 11.80 -0.38
N SER A 58 -4.19 12.80 0.50
CA SER A 58 -3.07 13.70 0.76
C SER A 58 -1.94 12.93 1.43
N ILE A 59 -0.71 13.17 0.97
CA ILE A 59 0.47 12.54 1.54
C ILE A 59 0.62 12.89 3.02
N ASP A 60 0.20 14.08 3.42
CA ASP A 60 0.29 14.51 4.81
C ASP A 60 -0.62 13.69 5.72
N GLU A 61 -1.80 13.32 5.23
CA GLU A 61 -2.72 12.47 5.98
C GLU A 61 -2.13 11.09 6.23
N ILE A 62 -1.48 10.50 5.23
CA ILE A 62 -0.85 9.20 5.37
C ILE A 62 0.36 9.27 6.29
N ARG A 63 1.17 10.31 6.19
CA ARG A 63 2.32 10.48 7.08
C ARG A 63 1.88 10.61 8.53
N ASP A 64 0.80 11.36 8.77
CA ASP A 64 0.23 11.52 10.10
C ASP A 64 -0.26 10.18 10.65
N PHE A 65 -0.98 9.44 9.84
CA PHE A 65 -1.46 8.11 10.19
C PHE A 65 -0.29 7.17 10.57
N CYS A 66 0.74 7.15 9.75
CA CYS A 66 1.91 6.30 10.00
C CYS A 66 2.66 6.72 11.27
N THR A 67 2.79 8.02 11.49
CA THR A 67 3.44 8.53 12.70
C THR A 67 2.71 8.09 13.96
N LYS A 68 1.38 8.16 13.95
CA LYS A 68 0.58 7.77 15.11
C LYS A 68 0.70 6.29 15.45
N LEU A 69 0.91 5.44 14.47
CA LEU A 69 1.00 3.99 14.65
C LEU A 69 2.44 3.47 14.64
N ASP A 70 3.42 4.36 14.56
CA ASP A 70 4.83 4.01 14.45
C ASP A 70 5.09 3.12 13.22
N TYR A 71 4.40 3.42 12.12
CA TYR A 71 4.62 2.78 10.83
C TYR A 71 5.53 3.64 9.97
N GLU A 72 6.18 3.01 9.01
CA GLU A 72 6.90 3.73 7.96
C GLU A 72 6.01 3.88 6.74
N CYS A 73 6.31 4.83 5.89
CA CYS A 73 5.65 4.95 4.61
C CYS A 73 6.72 5.04 3.51
N LYS A 74 6.42 4.44 2.36
CA LYS A 74 7.33 4.43 1.22
C LYS A 74 6.59 4.89 -0.02
N LEU A 75 7.16 5.87 -0.72
CA LEU A 75 6.63 6.32 -1.99
C LEU A 75 7.15 5.41 -3.09
N VAL A 76 6.23 4.74 -3.78
CA VAL A 76 6.56 3.91 -4.94
C VAL A 76 6.64 4.83 -6.14
N GLU A 77 7.82 4.94 -6.70
CA GLU A 77 8.07 5.81 -7.83
C GLU A 77 7.43 5.25 -9.11
N LYS A 78 7.25 6.15 -10.08
CA LYS A 78 6.67 5.83 -11.38
C LYS A 78 7.37 4.64 -12.04
N ASN A 79 6.56 3.75 -12.62
CA ASN A 79 7.01 2.55 -13.33
C ASN A 79 7.75 1.52 -12.46
N PHE A 80 7.44 1.49 -11.17
CA PHE A 80 7.98 0.47 -10.28
C PHE A 80 7.49 -0.92 -10.71
N VAL A 81 8.43 -1.85 -10.86
CA VAL A 81 8.14 -3.25 -11.16
C VAL A 81 9.00 -4.11 -10.23
N PRO A 82 8.40 -4.99 -9.41
CA PRO A 82 9.19 -5.88 -8.56
C PRO A 82 10.06 -6.80 -9.42
N LYS A 83 11.37 -6.75 -9.23
CA LYS A 83 12.34 -7.52 -10.03
C LYS A 83 13.12 -8.52 -9.21
N THR A 84 13.28 -8.27 -7.91
CA THR A 84 14.07 -9.11 -7.02
C THR A 84 13.18 -9.85 -6.04
N ALA A 85 13.73 -10.87 -5.40
CA ALA A 85 13.01 -11.58 -4.35
C ALA A 85 12.65 -10.65 -3.19
N GLU A 86 13.54 -9.71 -2.86
CA GLU A 86 13.29 -8.71 -1.82
C GLU A 86 12.11 -7.81 -2.18
N GLU A 87 12.05 -7.33 -3.41
CA GLU A 87 10.94 -6.52 -3.89
C GLU A 87 9.63 -7.30 -3.93
N ARG A 88 9.69 -8.61 -4.20
CA ARG A 88 8.52 -9.49 -4.18
C ARG A 88 7.95 -9.66 -2.77
N LEU A 89 8.79 -9.51 -1.75
CA LEU A 89 8.34 -9.53 -0.35
C LEU A 89 7.47 -8.32 -0.02
N LEU A 90 7.40 -7.35 -0.92
CA LEU A 90 6.50 -6.20 -0.77
C LEU A 90 5.03 -6.61 -0.87
N ILE A 91 4.74 -7.82 -1.35
CA ILE A 91 3.37 -8.33 -1.42
C ILE A 91 3.14 -9.18 -0.18
N SER A 92 2.42 -8.65 0.79
CA SER A 92 2.14 -9.30 2.06
C SER A 92 0.68 -9.11 2.47
N PRO A 93 0.18 -9.88 3.47
CA PRO A 93 -1.21 -9.73 3.92
C PRO A 93 -1.52 -8.31 4.37
N PRO A 94 -2.77 -7.83 4.17
CA PRO A 94 -3.15 -6.47 4.54
C PRO A 94 -3.13 -6.26 6.05
N GLN A 95 -2.83 -5.03 6.44
CA GLN A 95 -2.86 -4.59 7.83
C GLN A 95 -4.11 -3.74 8.06
N LYS A 96 -4.71 -3.86 9.23
CA LYS A 96 -5.87 -3.05 9.60
C LYS A 96 -5.43 -1.65 9.98
N ILE A 97 -6.22 -0.68 9.59
CA ILE A 97 -6.00 0.72 9.97
C ILE A 97 -6.40 0.96 11.42
#